data_e01789e10ac221139c059623b1ddb1a1
#
_entry.id   e01789e10ac221139c059623b1ddb1a1
#
_cell.length_a   1.000
_cell.length_b   1.000
_cell.length_c   1.000
_cell.angle_alpha   90.00
_cell.angle_beta   90.00
_cell.angle_gamma   90.00
#
_symmetry.space_group_name_H-M   'P 1'
#
loop_
_entity.id
_entity.type
_entity.pdbx_description
1 polymer ?
#
loop_
_entity_poly.entity_id
_entity_poly.type
_entity_poly.pdbx_seq_one_letter_code
_entity_poly.pdbx_strand_id
1 'polypeptide(L)'
;MDFDRIKSSAEGYKAAMTKFLRDLIAIPGESCGEEGHIRRIAKEMAAVGFDKVEIDPMGNVLGYMGTGKTLIAYDAHIDTVGIGNRANWTFDPYEGYENDEEIGGRGASDQMGGIV
;
A
#
# COMPACT_ATOMS: atom_id res chain seq x y z
N MET A 1 19.35 -9.09 18.37
CA MET A 1 18.55 -8.76 17.16
C MET A 1 19.55 -8.58 16.04
N ASP A 2 19.34 -9.23 14.90
CA ASP A 2 20.26 -9.21 13.76
C ASP A 2 19.78 -8.17 12.74
N PHE A 3 20.30 -6.96 12.86
CA PHE A 3 19.89 -5.84 12.00
C PHE A 3 20.34 -6.01 10.55
N ASP A 4 21.47 -6.67 10.30
CA ASP A 4 21.96 -6.90 8.93
C ASP A 4 21.04 -7.87 8.20
N ARG A 5 20.56 -8.89 8.89
CA ARG A 5 19.56 -9.81 8.34
C ARG A 5 18.23 -9.11 8.05
N ILE A 6 17.77 -8.23 8.95
CA ILE A 6 16.53 -7.45 8.74
C ILE A 6 16.69 -6.56 7.51
N LYS A 7 17.81 -5.84 7.40
CA LYS A 7 18.10 -4.97 6.26
C LYS A 7 18.15 -5.75 4.95
N SER A 8 18.88 -6.85 4.92
CA SER A 8 18.98 -7.70 3.72
C SER A 8 17.62 -8.27 3.29
N SER A 9 16.78 -8.68 4.26
CA SER A 9 15.41 -9.12 3.97
C SER A 9 14.58 -7.98 3.38
N ALA A 10 14.63 -6.79 3.95
CA ALA A 10 13.89 -5.63 3.45
C ALA A 10 14.32 -5.26 2.02
N GLU A 11 15.63 -5.28 1.73
CA GLU A 11 16.16 -5.05 0.39
C GLU A 11 15.63 -6.09 -0.62
N GLY A 12 15.47 -7.34 -0.19
CA GLY A 12 14.90 -8.41 -1.00
C GLY A 12 13.44 -8.19 -1.43
N TYR A 13 12.67 -7.39 -0.68
CA TYR A 13 11.28 -7.07 -1.01
C TYR A 13 11.13 -5.84 -1.92
N LYS A 14 12.19 -5.08 -2.19
CA LYS A 14 12.11 -3.81 -2.94
C LYS A 14 11.27 -3.91 -4.21
N ALA A 15 11.54 -4.89 -5.06
CA ALA A 15 10.81 -5.03 -6.33
C ALA A 15 9.32 -5.34 -6.14
N ALA A 16 8.97 -6.18 -5.15
CA ALA A 16 7.58 -6.53 -4.85
C ALA A 16 6.82 -5.33 -4.25
N MET A 17 7.46 -4.60 -3.33
CA MET A 17 6.90 -3.38 -2.73
C MET A 17 6.70 -2.28 -3.77
N THR A 18 7.69 -2.05 -4.65
CA THR A 18 7.58 -1.11 -5.77
C THR A 18 6.38 -1.45 -6.66
N LYS A 19 6.27 -2.72 -7.06
CA LYS A 19 5.15 -3.16 -7.88
C LYS A 19 3.82 -2.97 -7.17
N PHE A 20 3.74 -3.31 -5.89
CA PHE A 20 2.50 -3.18 -5.11
C PHE A 20 2.10 -1.69 -4.96
N LEU A 21 3.04 -0.79 -4.68
CA LEU A 21 2.80 0.65 -4.64
C LEU A 21 2.29 1.17 -6.00
N ARG A 22 2.90 0.74 -7.10
CA ARG A 22 2.45 1.09 -8.45
C ARG A 22 1.03 0.60 -8.74
N ASP A 23 0.69 -0.62 -8.31
CA ASP A 23 -0.64 -1.17 -8.46
C ASP A 23 -1.69 -0.35 -7.66
N LEU A 24 -1.34 0.15 -6.47
CA LEU A 24 -2.21 1.01 -5.66
C LEU A 24 -2.39 2.39 -6.29
N ILE A 25 -1.32 3.03 -6.77
CA ILE A 25 -1.37 4.32 -7.46
C ILE A 25 -2.33 4.26 -8.68
N ALA A 26 -2.34 3.15 -9.39
CA ALA A 26 -3.18 2.95 -10.57
C ALA A 26 -4.69 2.86 -10.28
N ILE A 27 -5.07 2.76 -9.02
CA ILE A 27 -6.47 2.65 -8.60
C ILE A 27 -6.92 4.01 -8.08
N PRO A 28 -7.89 4.70 -8.71
CA PRO A 28 -8.54 5.86 -8.10
C PRO A 28 -9.28 5.46 -6.83
N GLY A 29 -9.12 6.21 -5.74
CA GLY A 29 -9.69 5.86 -4.45
C GLY A 29 -9.91 7.07 -3.56
N GLU A 30 -10.74 8.02 -4.01
CA GLU A 30 -11.20 9.10 -3.15
C GLU A 30 -12.09 8.54 -2.04
N SER A 31 -12.25 9.30 -0.95
CA SER A 31 -13.12 8.91 0.18
C SER A 31 -14.49 8.43 -0.30
N CYS A 32 -14.95 7.31 0.21
CA CYS A 32 -16.15 6.55 -0.20
C CYS A 32 -16.03 5.84 -1.57
N GLY A 33 -14.83 5.76 -2.14
CA GLY A 33 -14.53 5.05 -3.39
C GLY A 33 -13.38 4.04 -3.28
N GLU A 34 -13.06 3.58 -2.05
CA GLU A 34 -11.85 2.82 -1.72
C GLU A 34 -11.93 1.32 -2.05
N GLU A 35 -13.05 0.82 -2.55
CA GLU A 35 -13.25 -0.63 -2.77
C GLU A 35 -12.11 -1.28 -3.58
N GLY A 36 -11.60 -0.59 -4.59
CA GLY A 36 -10.49 -1.07 -5.42
C GLY A 36 -9.21 -1.27 -4.61
N HIS A 37 -8.86 -0.31 -3.76
CA HIS A 37 -7.72 -0.39 -2.85
C HIS A 37 -7.89 -1.53 -1.84
N ILE A 38 -9.05 -1.60 -1.18
CA ILE A 38 -9.38 -2.64 -0.19
C ILE A 38 -9.16 -4.03 -0.78
N ARG A 39 -9.72 -4.29 -1.98
CA ARG A 39 -9.58 -5.58 -2.65
C ARG A 39 -8.13 -5.89 -3.03
N ARG A 40 -7.39 -4.88 -3.53
CA ARG A 40 -5.98 -5.05 -3.92
C ARG A 40 -5.10 -5.34 -2.70
N ILE A 41 -5.31 -4.61 -1.58
CA ILE A 41 -4.57 -4.79 -0.33
C ILE A 41 -4.88 -6.17 0.28
N ALA A 42 -6.16 -6.55 0.39
CA ALA A 42 -6.54 -7.86 0.91
C ALA A 42 -5.91 -9.00 0.10
N LYS A 43 -5.85 -8.86 -1.22
CA LYS A 43 -5.17 -9.83 -2.10
C LYS A 43 -3.67 -9.91 -1.82
N GLU A 44 -3.01 -8.78 -1.62
CA GLU A 44 -1.58 -8.76 -1.29
C GLU A 44 -1.30 -9.39 0.07
N MET A 45 -2.04 -9.02 1.10
CA MET A 45 -1.91 -9.61 2.44
C MET A 45 -2.01 -11.13 2.40
N ALA A 46 -2.99 -11.66 1.64
CA ALA A 46 -3.12 -13.11 1.46
C ALA A 46 -1.92 -13.71 0.70
N ALA A 47 -1.41 -13.03 -0.33
CA ALA A 47 -0.31 -13.51 -1.15
C ALA A 47 1.03 -13.53 -0.37
N VAL A 48 1.26 -12.57 0.51
CA VAL A 48 2.48 -12.51 1.34
C VAL A 48 2.40 -13.34 2.61
N GLY A 49 1.29 -14.03 2.85
CA GLY A 49 1.15 -15.06 3.88
C GLY A 49 0.65 -14.56 5.23
N PHE A 50 -0.24 -13.57 5.26
CA PHE A 50 -0.99 -13.27 6.49
C PHE A 50 -1.84 -14.48 6.89
N ASP A 51 -1.89 -14.79 8.18
CA ASP A 51 -2.63 -15.94 8.72
C ASP A 51 -4.15 -15.78 8.57
N LYS A 52 -4.62 -14.53 8.63
CA LYS A 52 -6.02 -14.18 8.42
C LYS A 52 -6.11 -12.81 7.78
N VAL A 53 -6.99 -12.68 6.80
CA VAL A 53 -7.35 -11.39 6.17
C VAL A 53 -8.87 -11.28 6.15
N GLU A 54 -9.40 -10.17 6.64
CA GLU A 54 -10.82 -9.91 6.64
C GLU A 54 -11.12 -8.45 6.27
N ILE A 55 -12.30 -8.22 5.74
CA ILE A 55 -12.84 -6.89 5.49
C ILE A 55 -14.04 -6.73 6.42
N ASP A 56 -14.00 -5.74 7.30
CA ASP A 56 -15.08 -5.50 8.23
C ASP A 56 -16.27 -4.77 7.57
N PRO A 57 -17.42 -4.64 8.25
CA PRO A 57 -18.59 -3.96 7.72
C PRO A 57 -18.38 -2.45 7.44
N MET A 58 -17.33 -1.84 7.98
CA MET A 58 -16.97 -0.45 7.72
C MET A 58 -16.07 -0.31 6.48
N GLY A 59 -15.59 -1.43 5.93
CA GLY A 59 -14.68 -1.44 4.80
C GLY A 59 -13.21 -1.46 5.16
N ASN A 60 -12.84 -1.60 6.45
CA ASN A 60 -11.44 -1.73 6.84
C ASN A 60 -10.91 -3.11 6.44
N VAL A 61 -9.67 -3.15 5.94
CA VAL A 61 -8.93 -4.40 5.74
C VAL A 61 -8.11 -4.69 7.00
N LEU A 62 -8.32 -5.86 7.57
CA LEU A 62 -7.64 -6.33 8.78
C LEU A 62 -6.81 -7.56 8.44
N GLY A 63 -5.49 -7.46 8.60
CA GLY A 63 -4.56 -8.57 8.43
C GLY A 63 -3.97 -8.98 9.77
N TYR A 64 -3.93 -10.29 10.03
CA TYR A 64 -3.38 -10.85 11.26
C TYR A 64 -2.21 -11.76 10.93
N MET A 65 -1.14 -11.67 11.70
CA MET A 65 0.06 -12.48 11.53
C MET A 65 0.65 -12.89 12.89
N GLY A 66 0.93 -14.17 13.05
CA GLY A 66 1.56 -14.73 14.24
C GLY A 66 0.61 -15.03 15.39
N THR A 67 1.15 -15.66 16.42
CA THR A 67 0.39 -16.16 17.59
C THR A 67 1.01 -15.74 18.92
N GLY A 68 1.86 -14.71 18.90
CA GLY A 68 2.53 -14.18 20.08
C GLY A 68 1.55 -13.59 21.10
N LYS A 69 2.00 -13.45 22.36
CA LYS A 69 1.19 -12.87 23.44
C LYS A 69 1.11 -11.34 23.37
N THR A 70 2.08 -10.70 22.72
CA THR A 70 2.11 -9.25 22.52
C THR A 70 1.53 -8.95 21.16
N LEU A 71 0.51 -8.10 21.13
CA LEU A 71 -0.08 -7.59 19.90
C LEU A 71 0.57 -6.25 19.55
N ILE A 72 1.05 -6.13 18.32
CA ILE A 72 1.50 -4.87 17.73
C ILE A 72 0.53 -4.54 16.60
N ALA A 73 -0.07 -3.37 16.63
CA ALA A 73 -0.96 -2.89 15.58
C ALA A 73 -0.24 -1.85 14.73
N TYR A 74 -0.37 -2.01 13.41
CA TYR A 74 -0.02 -0.99 12.42
C TYR A 74 -1.31 -0.51 11.78
N ASP A 75 -1.37 0.79 11.50
CA ASP A 75 -2.54 1.44 10.92
C ASP A 75 -2.12 2.37 9.80
N ALA A 76 -2.90 2.39 8.73
CA ALA A 76 -2.72 3.29 7.60
C ALA A 76 -4.06 3.56 6.93
N HIS A 77 -4.30 4.80 6.47
CA HIS A 77 -5.47 5.10 5.67
C HIS A 77 -5.25 4.74 4.20
N ILE A 78 -6.33 4.49 3.47
CA ILE A 78 -6.31 4.00 2.09
C ILE A 78 -6.93 4.96 1.08
N ASP A 79 -7.70 5.93 1.53
CA ASP A 79 -8.27 6.94 0.65
C ASP A 79 -7.22 7.98 0.22
N THR A 80 -7.48 8.61 -0.89
CA THR A 80 -6.66 9.69 -1.43
C THR A 80 -7.54 10.91 -1.72
N VAL A 81 -6.94 12.08 -1.70
CA VAL A 81 -7.59 13.26 -2.28
C VAL A 81 -7.62 13.13 -3.81
N GLY A 82 -8.59 13.75 -4.45
CA GLY A 82 -8.68 13.80 -5.91
C GLY A 82 -7.46 14.46 -6.56
N ILE A 83 -7.29 14.23 -7.85
CA ILE A 83 -6.18 14.79 -8.63
C ILE A 83 -6.28 16.30 -8.85
N GLY A 84 -7.45 16.89 -8.59
CA GLY A 84 -7.69 18.30 -8.87
C GLY A 84 -7.65 18.61 -10.36
N ASN A 85 -7.04 19.74 -10.73
CA ASN A 85 -6.89 20.11 -12.14
C ASN A 85 -5.76 19.29 -12.80
N ARG A 86 -6.13 18.43 -13.76
CA ARG A 86 -5.21 17.57 -14.51
C ARG A 86 -4.07 18.37 -15.19
N ALA A 87 -4.33 19.61 -15.59
CA ALA A 87 -3.33 20.47 -16.24
C ALA A 87 -2.16 20.86 -15.31
N ASN A 88 -2.32 20.72 -14.00
CA ASN A 88 -1.25 21.00 -13.03
C ASN A 88 -0.26 19.83 -12.88
N TRP A 89 -0.55 18.68 -13.50
CA TRP A 89 0.31 17.50 -13.44
C TRP A 89 1.18 17.40 -14.69
N THR A 90 2.48 17.17 -14.51
CA THR A 90 3.44 16.97 -15.59
C THR A 90 3.46 15.55 -16.13
N PHE A 91 2.80 14.62 -15.43
CA PHE A 91 2.62 13.21 -15.79
C PHE A 91 1.19 12.76 -15.44
N ASP A 92 0.80 11.57 -15.84
CA ASP A 92 -0.50 11.02 -15.44
C ASP A 92 -0.48 10.61 -13.96
N PRO A 93 -1.36 11.18 -13.10
CA PRO A 93 -1.32 10.93 -11.66
C PRO A 93 -1.66 9.48 -11.25
N TYR A 94 -2.36 8.73 -12.09
CA TYR A 94 -2.71 7.33 -11.83
C TYR A 94 -1.80 6.34 -12.58
N GLU A 95 -1.26 6.70 -13.74
CA GLU A 95 -0.18 5.95 -14.36
C GLU A 95 1.09 6.10 -13.51
N GLY A 96 1.32 7.30 -12.97
CA GLY A 96 2.48 7.63 -12.17
C GLY A 96 3.80 7.48 -12.93
N TYR A 97 4.90 7.54 -12.23
CA TYR A 97 6.23 7.24 -12.78
C TYR A 97 7.10 6.56 -11.74
N GLU A 98 8.20 5.97 -12.21
CA GLU A 98 9.20 5.30 -11.41
C GLU A 98 10.59 5.56 -12.01
N ASN A 99 11.57 5.82 -11.15
CA ASN A 99 12.97 5.86 -11.49
C ASN A 99 13.80 5.24 -10.35
N ASP A 100 15.12 5.35 -10.39
CA ASP A 100 16.00 4.72 -9.41
C ASP A 100 15.88 5.32 -7.99
N GLU A 101 15.33 6.52 -7.86
CA GLU A 101 15.28 7.29 -6.62
C GLU A 101 13.86 7.42 -6.04
N GLU A 102 12.83 7.47 -6.89
CA GLU A 102 11.48 7.78 -6.46
C GLU A 102 10.38 7.11 -7.29
N ILE A 103 9.21 7.00 -6.66
CA ILE A 103 7.95 6.60 -7.30
C ILE A 103 6.96 7.73 -7.09
N GLY A 104 6.41 8.27 -8.19
CA GLY A 104 5.45 9.37 -8.15
C GLY A 104 4.08 8.96 -8.65
N GLY A 105 3.05 9.50 -8.01
CA GLY A 105 1.65 9.31 -8.38
C GLY A 105 0.69 9.79 -7.30
N ARG A 106 -0.61 9.82 -7.60
CA ARG A 106 -1.61 10.19 -6.59
C ARG A 106 -1.61 9.16 -5.46
N GLY A 107 -1.46 9.65 -4.22
CA GLY A 107 -1.45 8.81 -3.02
C GLY A 107 -0.13 8.11 -2.72
N ALA A 108 0.91 8.22 -3.57
CA ALA A 108 2.18 7.53 -3.38
C ALA A 108 2.81 7.80 -2.00
N SER A 109 2.82 9.06 -1.57
CA SER A 109 3.37 9.48 -0.26
C SER A 109 2.32 9.46 0.85
N ASP A 110 1.06 9.85 0.54
CA ASP A 110 -0.03 9.99 1.48
C ASP A 110 -1.23 9.12 1.06
N GLN A 111 -1.32 7.89 1.55
CA GLN A 111 -0.34 7.24 2.42
C GLN A 111 0.01 5.81 1.91
N MET A 112 -0.09 5.54 0.60
CA MET A 112 0.12 4.19 0.05
C MET A 112 1.55 3.68 0.27
N GLY A 113 2.55 4.56 0.32
CA GLY A 113 3.91 4.20 0.68
C GLY A 113 4.07 3.65 2.10
N GLY A 114 3.12 3.94 3.00
CA GLY A 114 3.06 3.36 4.34
C GLY A 114 2.32 2.02 4.42
N ILE A 115 1.65 1.61 3.34
CA ILE A 115 0.90 0.34 3.26
C ILE A 115 1.77 -0.79 2.72
N VAL A 116 2.76 -0.49 1.87
CA VAL A 116 3.56 -1.47 1.12
C VAL A 116 4.78 -2.00 1.85
#